data_8244d661c936c5a3ef240347fc3c9ad0
#
_entry.id   8244d661c936c5a3ef240347fc3c9ad0
#
_cell.length_a   1.000
_cell.length_b   1.000
_cell.length_c   1.000
_cell.angle_alpha   90.00
_cell.angle_beta   90.00
_cell.angle_gamma   90.00
#
_symmetry.space_group_name_H-M   'P 1'
#
loop_
_entity.id
_entity.type
_entity.pdbx_description
1 polymer ?
#
loop_
_entity_poly.entity_id
_entity_poly.type
_entity_poly.pdbx_seq_one_letter_code
_entity_poly.pdbx_strand_id
1 'polypeptide(L)'
;MKRIIVALIIAAGPAWPAAGIDPDWPCIQRKQPHLSLGQVWTGPAPDDRIAELARDPRIEALAARLEQRRLPLEDAEAEIADFAAQADDAELTALMVAVFGKIEPDRTALIDGIARYGRSQVDMARRIEERRAAMAELESATDPDFDAIDAAEEALDWDQRIFTERQQSLTYVCETPVLLEQRAFAIARILADASAPDGG
;
A
#
# COMPACT_ATOMS: atom_id res chain seq x y z
N MET A 1 62.74 -22.46 -18.36
CA MET A 1 61.31 -22.22 -18.61
C MET A 1 60.60 -22.06 -17.25
N LYS A 2 60.39 -20.78 -16.84
CA LYS A 2 59.68 -20.46 -15.54
C LYS A 2 58.18 -20.37 -15.83
N ARG A 3 57.38 -21.26 -15.23
CA ARG A 3 55.90 -21.20 -15.28
C ARG A 3 55.40 -20.23 -14.21
N ILE A 4 54.79 -19.13 -14.67
CA ILE A 4 54.09 -18.15 -13.79
C ILE A 4 52.67 -18.67 -13.60
N ILE A 5 52.33 -19.01 -12.36
CA ILE A 5 50.96 -19.34 -11.97
C ILE A 5 50.30 -18.04 -11.54
N VAL A 6 49.34 -17.56 -12.32
CA VAL A 6 48.49 -16.41 -11.96
C VAL A 6 47.34 -16.94 -11.12
N ALA A 7 47.34 -16.62 -9.82
CA ALA A 7 46.25 -16.92 -8.93
C ALA A 7 45.11 -15.89 -9.14
N LEU A 8 43.98 -16.35 -9.65
CA LEU A 8 42.78 -15.55 -9.80
C LEU A 8 42.07 -15.44 -8.44
N ILE A 9 42.17 -14.29 -7.80
CA ILE A 9 41.47 -13.99 -6.55
C ILE A 9 40.02 -13.57 -6.93
N ILE A 10 39.06 -14.46 -6.74
CA ILE A 10 37.64 -14.14 -6.88
C ILE A 10 37.23 -13.41 -5.59
N ALA A 11 37.04 -12.09 -5.69
CA ALA A 11 36.48 -11.28 -4.61
C ALA A 11 34.96 -11.61 -4.50
N ALA A 12 34.58 -12.34 -3.45
CA ALA A 12 33.18 -12.52 -3.07
C ALA A 12 32.64 -11.16 -2.58
N GLY A 13 31.79 -10.52 -3.39
CA GLY A 13 31.08 -9.31 -2.99
C GLY A 13 30.10 -9.62 -1.84
N PRO A 14 29.76 -8.64 -0.98
CA PRO A 14 28.81 -8.82 0.08
C PRO A 14 27.44 -9.21 -0.52
N ALA A 15 26.96 -10.42 -0.21
CA ALA A 15 25.60 -10.82 -0.50
C ALA A 15 24.67 -9.97 0.37
N TRP A 16 23.97 -9.03 -0.23
CA TRP A 16 22.89 -8.34 0.44
C TRP A 16 21.80 -9.36 0.72
N PRO A 17 21.28 -9.43 1.97
CA PRO A 17 20.17 -10.32 2.26
C PRO A 17 19.02 -9.92 1.34
N ALA A 18 18.53 -10.86 0.53
CA ALA A 18 17.27 -10.69 -0.18
C ALA A 18 16.23 -10.36 0.89
N ALA A 19 15.61 -9.18 0.80
CA ALA A 19 14.50 -8.81 1.69
C ALA A 19 13.49 -9.95 1.62
N GLY A 20 13.26 -10.64 2.75
CA GLY A 20 12.39 -11.81 2.82
C GLY A 20 11.05 -11.45 2.21
N ILE A 21 10.56 -12.28 1.30
CA ILE A 21 9.21 -12.15 0.78
C ILE A 21 8.29 -12.35 1.97
N ASP A 22 7.54 -11.31 2.35
CA ASP A 22 6.52 -11.43 3.40
C ASP A 22 5.42 -12.38 2.86
N PRO A 23 5.25 -13.59 3.42
CA PRO A 23 4.31 -14.58 2.90
C PRO A 23 2.84 -14.10 2.99
N ASP A 24 2.58 -13.13 3.84
CA ASP A 24 1.25 -12.54 4.02
C ASP A 24 0.98 -11.37 3.05
N TRP A 25 1.99 -10.98 2.25
CA TRP A 25 1.86 -9.85 1.33
C TRP A 25 1.60 -10.31 -0.10
N PRO A 26 0.35 -10.21 -0.58
CA PRO A 26 -0.04 -10.75 -1.88
C PRO A 26 0.26 -9.82 -3.07
N CYS A 27 0.72 -8.59 -2.81
CA CYS A 27 0.94 -7.58 -3.84
C CYS A 27 2.34 -7.68 -4.46
N ILE A 28 2.45 -7.31 -5.74
CA ILE A 28 3.73 -7.23 -6.47
C ILE A 28 4.59 -6.09 -5.90
N GLN A 29 3.95 -4.98 -5.51
CA GLN A 29 4.63 -3.84 -4.92
C GLN A 29 5.24 -4.23 -3.58
N ARG A 30 6.44 -3.69 -3.29
CA ARG A 30 7.08 -3.91 -1.99
C ARG A 30 6.17 -3.38 -0.87
N LYS A 31 5.96 -4.19 0.15
CA LYS A 31 5.27 -3.75 1.36
C LYS A 31 6.08 -2.64 2.04
N GLN A 32 5.49 -1.46 2.12
CA GLN A 32 5.98 -0.31 2.87
C GLN A 32 4.97 -0.02 3.99
N PRO A 33 5.14 -0.58 5.20
CA PRO A 33 4.12 -0.52 6.23
C PRO A 33 3.75 0.90 6.63
N HIS A 34 4.75 1.76 6.78
CA HIS A 34 4.58 3.13 7.22
C HIS A 34 5.38 4.09 6.36
N LEU A 35 4.83 5.28 6.13
CA LEU A 35 5.56 6.45 5.67
C LEU A 35 5.82 7.37 6.86
N SER A 36 6.92 8.09 6.82
CA SER A 36 7.14 9.23 7.72
C SER A 36 6.92 10.54 6.98
N LEU A 37 6.50 11.58 7.70
CA LEU A 37 6.34 12.91 7.11
C LEU A 37 7.64 13.37 6.42
N GLY A 38 8.80 13.11 7.01
CA GLY A 38 10.09 13.49 6.43
C GLY A 38 10.49 12.75 5.16
N GLN A 39 9.79 11.67 4.78
CA GLN A 39 9.96 11.06 3.45
C GLN A 39 9.14 11.77 2.37
N VAL A 40 8.06 12.43 2.76
CA VAL A 40 7.09 13.07 1.86
C VAL A 40 7.32 14.59 1.79
N TRP A 41 7.64 15.22 2.91
CA TRP A 41 7.77 16.66 3.08
C TRP A 41 9.21 17.13 3.08
N THR A 42 9.55 18.07 2.21
CA THR A 42 10.88 18.66 2.07
C THR A 42 10.99 20.07 2.71
N GLY A 43 9.88 20.62 3.18
CA GLY A 43 9.84 21.90 3.88
C GLY A 43 10.32 21.80 5.33
N PRO A 44 10.07 22.84 6.15
CA PRO A 44 10.48 22.88 7.54
C PRO A 44 9.97 21.69 8.35
N ALA A 45 10.79 21.17 9.27
CA ALA A 45 10.35 20.15 10.21
C ALA A 45 9.28 20.72 11.16
N PRO A 46 8.15 20.03 11.37
CA PRO A 46 7.12 20.52 12.28
C PRO A 46 7.59 20.47 13.74
N ASP A 47 7.25 21.53 14.48
CA ASP A 47 7.40 21.64 15.93
C ASP A 47 6.02 21.55 16.62
N ASP A 48 5.98 21.71 17.93
CA ASP A 48 4.75 21.67 18.74
C ASP A 48 3.74 22.76 18.32
N ARG A 49 4.22 23.95 17.89
CA ARG A 49 3.36 25.03 17.38
C ARG A 49 2.70 24.64 16.07
N ILE A 50 3.45 24.06 15.16
CA ILE A 50 2.92 23.55 13.88
C ILE A 50 1.90 22.43 14.12
N ALA A 51 2.18 21.52 15.05
CA ALA A 51 1.26 20.46 15.43
C ALA A 51 -0.07 20.98 16.01
N GLU A 52 -0.04 22.11 16.72
CA GLU A 52 -1.24 22.79 17.22
C GLU A 52 -2.00 23.51 16.09
N LEU A 53 -1.28 24.23 15.20
CA LEU A 53 -1.88 24.86 14.02
C LEU A 53 -2.55 23.86 13.11
N ALA A 54 -2.02 22.64 12.97
CA ALA A 54 -2.59 21.58 12.15
C ALA A 54 -3.99 21.16 12.63
N ARG A 55 -4.39 21.52 13.85
CA ARG A 55 -5.74 21.26 14.41
C ARG A 55 -6.69 22.45 14.24
N ASP A 56 -6.23 23.54 13.62
CA ASP A 56 -7.13 24.64 13.29
C ASP A 56 -8.27 24.16 12.40
N PRO A 57 -9.54 24.48 12.71
CA PRO A 57 -10.70 23.98 11.94
C PRO A 57 -10.64 24.32 10.45
N ARG A 58 -10.04 25.45 10.06
CA ARG A 58 -9.87 25.86 8.66
C ARG A 58 -8.86 24.93 7.96
N ILE A 59 -7.74 24.66 8.61
CA ILE A 59 -6.69 23.74 8.10
C ILE A 59 -7.22 22.30 8.04
N GLU A 60 -7.88 21.84 9.08
CA GLU A 60 -8.51 20.51 9.16
C GLU A 60 -9.54 20.31 8.03
N ALA A 61 -10.40 21.31 7.78
CA ALA A 61 -11.41 21.24 6.74
C ALA A 61 -10.79 21.17 5.34
N LEU A 62 -9.73 21.95 5.09
CA LEU A 62 -8.99 21.90 3.82
C LEU A 62 -8.27 20.55 3.68
N ALA A 63 -7.56 20.09 4.71
CA ALA A 63 -6.87 18.80 4.71
C ALA A 63 -7.83 17.64 4.39
N ALA A 64 -9.05 17.66 4.97
CA ALA A 64 -10.08 16.65 4.70
C ALA A 64 -10.59 16.66 3.25
N ARG A 65 -10.50 17.76 2.52
CA ARG A 65 -10.76 17.79 1.07
C ARG A 65 -9.56 17.31 0.28
N LEU A 66 -8.37 17.79 0.62
CA LEU A 66 -7.14 17.49 -0.10
C LEU A 66 -6.75 16.00 -0.04
N GLU A 67 -7.10 15.26 1.02
CA GLU A 67 -6.86 13.82 1.11
C GLU A 67 -7.70 13.01 0.13
N GLN A 68 -8.86 13.53 -0.29
CA GLN A 68 -9.83 12.79 -1.09
C GLN A 68 -9.30 12.49 -2.48
N ARG A 69 -9.15 11.22 -2.82
CA ARG A 69 -8.67 10.77 -4.15
C ARG A 69 -9.58 11.20 -5.32
N ARG A 70 -10.86 11.48 -5.05
CA ARG A 70 -11.82 11.94 -6.05
C ARG A 70 -11.65 13.42 -6.41
N LEU A 71 -10.98 14.23 -5.56
CA LEU A 71 -10.64 15.61 -5.88
C LEU A 71 -9.47 15.59 -6.86
N PRO A 72 -9.61 16.11 -8.12
CA PRO A 72 -8.52 16.22 -9.06
C PRO A 72 -7.34 17.01 -8.48
N LEU A 73 -6.12 16.70 -8.91
CA LEU A 73 -4.93 17.40 -8.39
C LEU A 73 -4.92 18.88 -8.79
N GLU A 74 -5.47 19.22 -9.96
CA GLU A 74 -5.63 20.61 -10.43
C GLU A 74 -6.55 21.43 -9.51
N ASP A 75 -7.65 20.81 -9.06
CA ASP A 75 -8.57 21.44 -8.10
C ASP A 75 -7.91 21.55 -6.72
N ALA A 76 -7.15 20.54 -6.30
CA ALA A 76 -6.39 20.58 -5.05
C ALA A 76 -5.32 21.69 -5.09
N GLU A 77 -4.64 21.88 -6.22
CA GLU A 77 -3.66 22.96 -6.42
C GLU A 77 -4.33 24.34 -6.32
N ALA A 78 -5.49 24.52 -6.94
CA ALA A 78 -6.25 25.76 -6.84
C ALA A 78 -6.68 26.06 -5.40
N GLU A 79 -7.20 25.07 -4.66
CA GLU A 79 -7.56 25.24 -3.24
C GLU A 79 -6.35 25.58 -2.37
N ILE A 80 -5.18 24.98 -2.65
CA ILE A 80 -3.93 25.29 -1.95
C ILE A 80 -3.45 26.70 -2.27
N ALA A 81 -3.54 27.15 -3.54
CA ALA A 81 -3.17 28.50 -3.95
C ALA A 81 -4.04 29.56 -3.25
N ASP A 82 -5.37 29.34 -3.20
CA ASP A 82 -6.29 30.21 -2.48
C ASP A 82 -5.98 30.31 -0.99
N PHE A 83 -5.57 29.19 -0.38
CA PHE A 83 -5.15 29.16 1.02
C PHE A 83 -3.81 29.88 1.22
N ALA A 84 -2.81 29.62 0.37
CA ALA A 84 -1.46 30.22 0.42
C ALA A 84 -1.47 31.74 0.28
N ALA A 85 -2.43 32.30 -0.48
CA ALA A 85 -2.58 33.74 -0.63
C ALA A 85 -2.82 34.50 0.70
N GLN A 86 -3.22 33.79 1.77
CA GLN A 86 -3.55 34.35 3.07
C GLN A 86 -2.80 33.66 4.24
N ALA A 87 -2.00 32.64 3.95
CA ALA A 87 -1.30 31.80 4.92
C ALA A 87 0.20 32.16 4.99
N ASP A 88 0.79 31.94 6.13
CA ASP A 88 2.24 31.97 6.30
C ASP A 88 2.85 30.55 6.11
N ASP A 89 4.18 30.46 6.06
CA ASP A 89 4.91 29.19 5.91
C ASP A 89 4.60 28.19 7.03
N ALA A 90 4.30 28.68 8.25
CA ALA A 90 3.91 27.82 9.36
C ALA A 90 2.54 27.20 9.13
N GLU A 91 1.57 27.94 8.58
CA GLU A 91 0.24 27.44 8.23
C GLU A 91 0.30 26.47 7.03
N LEU A 92 1.16 26.71 6.03
CA LEU A 92 1.38 25.77 4.93
C LEU A 92 2.00 24.45 5.41
N THR A 93 2.98 24.54 6.33
CA THR A 93 3.56 23.35 6.98
C THR A 93 2.50 22.61 7.82
N ALA A 94 1.69 23.35 8.55
CA ALA A 94 0.59 22.78 9.35
C ALA A 94 -0.46 22.07 8.48
N LEU A 95 -0.78 22.63 7.31
CA LEU A 95 -1.66 21.98 6.34
C LEU A 95 -1.07 20.66 5.84
N MET A 96 0.24 20.61 5.53
CA MET A 96 0.90 19.36 5.18
C MET A 96 0.83 18.31 6.30
N VAL A 97 1.06 18.73 7.56
CA VAL A 97 0.93 17.86 8.74
C VAL A 97 -0.48 17.30 8.85
N ALA A 98 -1.50 18.14 8.68
CA ALA A 98 -2.90 17.74 8.75
C ALA A 98 -3.28 16.76 7.62
N VAL A 99 -2.86 17.02 6.39
CA VAL A 99 -3.08 16.12 5.24
C VAL A 99 -2.40 14.77 5.45
N PHE A 100 -1.12 14.78 5.84
CA PHE A 100 -0.37 13.57 6.11
C PHE A 100 -0.98 12.76 7.25
N GLY A 101 -1.44 13.45 8.30
CA GLY A 101 -2.12 12.85 9.46
C GLY A 101 -3.43 12.15 9.12
N LYS A 102 -4.04 12.43 7.94
CA LYS A 102 -5.21 11.72 7.41
C LYS A 102 -4.83 10.58 6.48
N ILE A 103 -3.92 10.83 5.54
CA ILE A 103 -3.52 9.86 4.51
C ILE A 103 -2.78 8.66 5.12
N GLU A 104 -1.85 8.87 6.05
CA GLU A 104 -1.00 7.77 6.55
C GLU A 104 -1.77 6.74 7.38
N PRO A 105 -2.68 7.09 8.31
CA PRO A 105 -3.50 6.11 9.00
C PRO A 105 -4.38 5.28 8.05
N ASP A 106 -4.98 5.91 7.04
CA ASP A 106 -5.81 5.23 6.05
C ASP A 106 -4.96 4.27 5.20
N ARG A 107 -3.78 4.70 4.77
CA ARG A 107 -2.82 3.89 4.05
C ARG A 107 -2.37 2.67 4.88
N THR A 108 -2.01 2.88 6.13
CA THR A 108 -1.62 1.81 7.06
C THR A 108 -2.75 0.80 7.25
N ALA A 109 -3.98 1.28 7.49
CA ALA A 109 -5.15 0.41 7.64
C ALA A 109 -5.43 -0.45 6.40
N LEU A 110 -5.21 0.12 5.20
CA LEU A 110 -5.32 -0.61 3.93
C LEU A 110 -4.23 -1.70 3.81
N ILE A 111 -2.98 -1.40 4.13
CA ILE A 111 -1.87 -2.36 4.10
C ILE A 111 -2.14 -3.53 5.03
N ASP A 112 -2.61 -3.27 6.24
CA ASP A 112 -3.00 -4.29 7.20
C ASP A 112 -4.19 -5.12 6.71
N GLY A 113 -5.16 -4.46 6.06
CA GLY A 113 -6.29 -5.11 5.40
C GLY A 113 -5.86 -6.07 4.30
N ILE A 114 -4.93 -5.63 3.44
CA ILE A 114 -4.35 -6.43 2.36
C ILE A 114 -3.62 -7.67 2.91
N ALA A 115 -2.83 -7.51 3.96
CA ALA A 115 -2.13 -8.63 4.60
C ALA A 115 -3.12 -9.65 5.19
N ARG A 116 -4.19 -9.19 5.87
CA ARG A 116 -5.26 -10.10 6.36
C ARG A 116 -5.96 -10.82 5.21
N TYR A 117 -6.22 -10.10 4.11
CA TYR A 117 -6.82 -10.68 2.93
C TYR A 117 -5.93 -11.73 2.27
N GLY A 118 -4.61 -11.47 2.17
CA GLY A 118 -3.62 -12.42 1.68
C GLY A 118 -3.65 -13.72 2.47
N ARG A 119 -3.62 -13.66 3.80
CA ARG A 119 -3.75 -14.84 4.66
C ARG A 119 -5.05 -15.62 4.40
N SER A 120 -6.17 -14.90 4.27
CA SER A 120 -7.46 -15.54 3.95
C SER A 120 -7.45 -16.27 2.60
N GLN A 121 -6.70 -15.77 1.61
CA GLN A 121 -6.51 -16.45 0.33
C GLN A 121 -5.68 -17.72 0.46
N VAL A 122 -4.60 -17.70 1.24
CA VAL A 122 -3.79 -18.89 1.54
C VAL A 122 -4.65 -19.96 2.23
N ASP A 123 -5.46 -19.59 3.21
CA ASP A 123 -6.37 -20.51 3.91
C ASP A 123 -7.44 -21.09 2.97
N MET A 124 -7.95 -20.29 2.04
CA MET A 124 -8.92 -20.76 1.04
C MET A 124 -8.28 -21.74 0.05
N ALA A 125 -7.06 -21.45 -0.43
CA ALA A 125 -6.31 -22.36 -1.29
C ALA A 125 -6.12 -23.73 -0.62
N ARG A 126 -5.73 -23.74 0.68
CA ARG A 126 -5.59 -24.98 1.44
C ARG A 126 -6.91 -25.76 1.53
N ARG A 127 -8.03 -25.09 1.83
CA ARG A 127 -9.36 -25.75 1.86
C ARG A 127 -9.75 -26.33 0.50
N ILE A 128 -9.43 -25.66 -0.59
CA ILE A 128 -9.66 -26.17 -1.93
C ILE A 128 -8.88 -27.46 -2.17
N GLU A 129 -7.61 -27.52 -1.77
CA GLU A 129 -6.80 -28.75 -1.89
C GLU A 129 -7.34 -29.89 -1.00
N GLU A 130 -7.75 -29.60 0.24
CA GLU A 130 -8.39 -30.57 1.13
C GLU A 130 -9.69 -31.14 0.53
N ARG A 131 -10.53 -30.28 -0.09
CA ARG A 131 -11.77 -30.73 -0.78
C ARG A 131 -11.47 -31.57 -2.01
N ARG A 132 -10.44 -31.21 -2.80
CA ARG A 132 -10.01 -32.03 -3.95
C ARG A 132 -9.56 -33.42 -3.51
N ALA A 133 -8.79 -33.51 -2.44
CA ALA A 133 -8.36 -34.79 -1.90
C ALA A 133 -9.55 -35.63 -1.41
N ALA A 134 -10.49 -35.03 -0.68
CA ALA A 134 -11.70 -35.71 -0.20
C ALA A 134 -12.59 -36.18 -1.36
N MET A 135 -12.74 -35.39 -2.41
CA MET A 135 -13.50 -35.79 -3.61
C MET A 135 -12.84 -36.99 -4.32
N ALA A 136 -11.52 -36.98 -4.48
CA ALA A 136 -10.79 -38.10 -5.06
C ALA A 136 -10.94 -39.40 -4.25
N GLU A 137 -11.06 -39.32 -2.91
CA GLU A 137 -11.34 -40.47 -2.05
C GLU A 137 -12.75 -41.03 -2.30
N LEU A 138 -13.78 -40.16 -2.44
CA LEU A 138 -15.14 -40.56 -2.77
C LEU A 138 -15.22 -41.25 -4.14
N GLU A 139 -14.58 -40.70 -5.16
CA GLU A 139 -14.53 -41.23 -6.52
C GLU A 139 -13.82 -42.59 -6.59
N SER A 140 -12.79 -42.82 -5.76
CA SER A 140 -12.00 -44.05 -5.75
C SER A 140 -12.60 -45.18 -4.87
N ALA A 141 -13.71 -44.91 -4.19
CA ALA A 141 -14.34 -45.89 -3.33
C ALA A 141 -14.83 -47.12 -4.14
N THR A 142 -14.83 -48.31 -3.51
CA THR A 142 -15.30 -49.57 -4.16
C THR A 142 -16.78 -49.52 -4.50
N ASP A 143 -17.57 -48.75 -3.75
CA ASP A 143 -19.00 -48.49 -3.96
C ASP A 143 -19.23 -46.98 -3.87
N PRO A 144 -19.03 -46.23 -4.98
CA PRO A 144 -19.09 -44.78 -4.97
C PRO A 144 -20.50 -44.26 -4.72
N ASP A 145 -20.62 -43.31 -3.80
CA ASP A 145 -21.86 -42.55 -3.57
C ASP A 145 -21.88 -41.34 -4.51
N PHE A 146 -22.63 -41.46 -5.61
CA PHE A 146 -22.70 -40.42 -6.62
C PHE A 146 -23.34 -39.11 -6.11
N ASP A 147 -24.33 -39.20 -5.20
CA ASP A 147 -24.93 -37.99 -4.62
C ASP A 147 -23.92 -37.22 -3.75
N ALA A 148 -23.07 -37.96 -3.01
CA ALA A 148 -21.98 -37.36 -2.24
C ALA A 148 -20.88 -36.74 -3.13
N ILE A 149 -20.58 -37.38 -4.28
CA ILE A 149 -19.61 -36.87 -5.26
C ILE A 149 -20.13 -35.57 -5.88
N ASP A 150 -21.37 -35.55 -6.36
CA ASP A 150 -22.00 -34.36 -6.96
C ASP A 150 -22.00 -33.18 -5.97
N ALA A 151 -22.37 -33.43 -4.71
CA ALA A 151 -22.35 -32.42 -3.67
C ALA A 151 -20.90 -31.89 -3.37
N ALA A 152 -19.91 -32.77 -3.41
CA ALA A 152 -18.49 -32.39 -3.21
C ALA A 152 -17.98 -31.56 -4.39
N GLU A 153 -18.34 -31.90 -5.63
CA GLU A 153 -18.00 -31.17 -6.85
C GLU A 153 -18.60 -29.75 -6.83
N GLU A 154 -19.91 -29.62 -6.52
CA GLU A 154 -20.56 -28.32 -6.42
C GLU A 154 -19.89 -27.42 -5.37
N ALA A 155 -19.55 -27.97 -4.21
CA ALA A 155 -18.88 -27.24 -3.15
C ALA A 155 -17.45 -26.81 -3.53
N LEU A 156 -16.72 -27.66 -4.27
CA LEU A 156 -15.39 -27.37 -4.78
C LEU A 156 -15.44 -26.27 -5.84
N ASP A 157 -16.35 -26.35 -6.78
CA ASP A 157 -16.54 -25.35 -7.84
C ASP A 157 -16.89 -23.98 -7.26
N TRP A 158 -17.75 -23.94 -6.24
CA TRP A 158 -18.10 -22.73 -5.52
C TRP A 158 -16.86 -22.07 -4.88
N ASP A 159 -16.07 -22.85 -4.13
CA ASP A 159 -14.85 -22.35 -3.47
C ASP A 159 -13.82 -21.84 -4.50
N GLN A 160 -13.63 -22.54 -5.62
CA GLN A 160 -12.72 -22.13 -6.69
C GLN A 160 -13.17 -20.82 -7.36
N ARG A 161 -14.47 -20.65 -7.58
CA ARG A 161 -15.03 -19.40 -8.13
C ARG A 161 -14.77 -18.24 -7.21
N ILE A 162 -15.09 -18.37 -5.92
CA ILE A 162 -14.85 -17.35 -4.91
C ILE A 162 -13.34 -17.00 -4.81
N PHE A 163 -12.47 -18.01 -4.84
CA PHE A 163 -11.02 -17.82 -4.81
C PHE A 163 -10.53 -16.98 -6.01
N THR A 164 -11.02 -17.31 -7.21
CA THR A 164 -10.65 -16.62 -8.45
C THR A 164 -11.14 -15.18 -8.47
N GLU A 165 -12.39 -14.91 -8.08
CA GLU A 165 -12.95 -13.56 -7.99
C GLU A 165 -12.18 -12.70 -7.00
N ARG A 166 -11.80 -13.28 -5.87
CA ARG A 166 -10.99 -12.59 -4.86
C ARG A 166 -9.58 -12.29 -5.36
N GLN A 167 -8.94 -13.22 -6.10
CA GLN A 167 -7.63 -12.94 -6.72
C GLN A 167 -7.68 -11.78 -7.70
N GLN A 168 -8.72 -11.71 -8.53
CA GLN A 168 -8.89 -10.59 -9.48
C GLN A 168 -9.07 -9.25 -8.75
N SER A 169 -9.79 -9.24 -7.63
CA SER A 169 -9.99 -8.03 -6.82
C SER A 169 -8.70 -7.54 -6.16
N LEU A 170 -7.75 -8.43 -5.87
CA LEU A 170 -6.46 -8.06 -5.24
C LEU A 170 -5.67 -7.02 -6.03
N THR A 171 -5.69 -7.09 -7.37
CA THR A 171 -4.96 -6.14 -8.22
C THR A 171 -5.36 -4.70 -7.89
N TYR A 172 -6.66 -4.42 -7.82
CA TYR A 172 -7.17 -3.07 -7.51
C TYR A 172 -6.91 -2.67 -6.06
N VAL A 173 -7.04 -3.61 -5.13
CA VAL A 173 -6.80 -3.34 -3.71
C VAL A 173 -5.33 -3.03 -3.45
N CYS A 174 -4.40 -3.72 -4.12
CA CYS A 174 -2.96 -3.50 -4.01
C CYS A 174 -2.51 -2.13 -4.54
N GLU A 175 -3.23 -1.53 -5.47
CA GLU A 175 -2.91 -0.20 -6.00
C GLU A 175 -3.30 0.94 -5.03
N THR A 176 -4.29 0.72 -4.18
CA THR A 176 -4.86 1.79 -3.35
C THR A 176 -3.86 2.45 -2.40
N PRO A 177 -2.98 1.72 -1.66
CA PRO A 177 -1.95 2.35 -0.84
C PRO A 177 -0.95 3.19 -1.65
N VAL A 178 -0.63 2.75 -2.88
CA VAL A 178 0.27 3.48 -3.78
C VAL A 178 -0.37 4.80 -4.24
N LEU A 179 -1.67 4.78 -4.56
CA LEU A 179 -2.40 6.00 -4.94
C LEU A 179 -2.47 7.02 -3.79
N LEU A 180 -2.62 6.57 -2.55
CA LEU A 180 -2.57 7.44 -1.37
C LEU A 180 -1.17 8.04 -1.17
N GLU A 181 -0.13 7.23 -1.33
CA GLU A 181 1.26 7.67 -1.28
C GLU A 181 1.55 8.72 -2.36
N GLN A 182 1.18 8.46 -3.61
CA GLN A 182 1.35 9.40 -4.72
C GLN A 182 0.61 10.72 -4.45
N ARG A 183 -0.59 10.66 -3.86
CA ARG A 183 -1.33 11.85 -3.48
C ARG A 183 -0.62 12.65 -2.41
N ALA A 184 -0.10 12.01 -1.37
CA ALA A 184 0.68 12.68 -0.32
C ALA A 184 1.89 13.42 -0.90
N PHE A 185 2.66 12.78 -1.78
CA PHE A 185 3.80 13.39 -2.46
C PHE A 185 3.39 14.54 -3.41
N ALA A 186 2.28 14.39 -4.12
CA ALA A 186 1.80 15.45 -5.01
C ALA A 186 1.40 16.71 -4.22
N ILE A 187 0.61 16.55 -3.15
CA ILE A 187 0.20 17.66 -2.28
C ILE A 187 1.42 18.30 -1.60
N ALA A 188 2.36 17.49 -1.09
CA ALA A 188 3.58 17.99 -0.49
C ALA A 188 4.38 18.89 -1.45
N ARG A 189 4.47 18.50 -2.72
CA ARG A 189 5.15 19.29 -3.75
C ARG A 189 4.43 20.62 -4.02
N ILE A 190 3.11 20.58 -4.20
CA ILE A 190 2.32 21.80 -4.41
C ILE A 190 2.48 22.77 -3.24
N LEU A 191 2.46 22.28 -2.00
CA LEU A 191 2.66 23.10 -0.80
C LEU A 191 4.08 23.65 -0.69
N ALA A 192 5.10 22.85 -1.07
CA ALA A 192 6.50 23.31 -1.07
C ALA A 192 6.72 24.41 -2.13
N ASP A 193 6.10 24.26 -3.30
CA ASP A 193 6.17 25.27 -4.38
C ASP A 193 5.46 26.58 -3.96
N ALA A 194 4.34 26.47 -3.21
CA ALA A 194 3.61 27.61 -2.66
C ALA A 194 4.36 28.34 -1.53
N SER A 195 5.27 27.64 -0.81
CA SER A 195 6.12 28.21 0.26
C SER A 195 7.40 28.83 -0.29
N ALA A 196 7.77 28.55 -1.55
CA ALA A 196 8.97 29.13 -2.13
C ALA A 196 8.76 30.65 -2.34
N PRO A 197 9.66 31.52 -1.85
CA PRO A 197 9.57 32.95 -2.16
C PRO A 197 9.61 33.12 -3.67
N ASP A 198 8.68 33.92 -4.21
CA ASP A 198 8.65 34.27 -5.64
C ASP A 198 10.07 34.62 -6.08
N GLY A 199 10.64 33.76 -6.93
CA GLY A 199 12.01 33.96 -7.42
C GLY A 199 12.08 35.23 -8.24
N GLY A 200 12.61 36.31 -7.61
CA GLY A 200 12.89 37.56 -8.25
C GLY A 200 14.02 37.46 -9.28
#